data_6398e678b819a238b80fee59ea9209eb
#
_entry.id   6398e678b819a238b80fee59ea9209eb
#
_cell.length_a   1.000
_cell.length_b   1.000
_cell.length_c   1.000
_cell.angle_alpha   90.00
_cell.angle_beta   90.00
_cell.angle_gamma   90.00
#
_symmetry.space_group_name_H-M   'P 1'
#
loop_
_entity.id
_entity.type
_entity.pdbx_description
1 polymer ?
#
loop_
_entity_poly.entity_id
_entity_poly.type
_entity_poly.pdbx_seq_one_letter_code
_entity_poly.pdbx_strand_id
1 'polypeptide(L)'
;MKRCPVTLQPDIEELLDWNNYSADDFDSASQTEKKDFIQERQSVSYWKDAWRRLKKNVVAMVALGVIIFLVLFAFVGPYLVPYGYDQFNKGAENLHPIHYTLEDTQKLDAELAARNSAGGTKSAEEMIAEAEAEAAAKGEKLTSVDIAKIKAKAKVAAQNAQKQNEEVDVNSLRKELGIKKHLFGYSTDELQRKANGEKVFPHVFGTDMYGRDILVRVMYGARVSMSVGICAAFLVL
;
A
#
# COMPACT_ATOMS: atom_id res chain seq x y z
N MET A 1 29.45 22.28 -14.74
CA MET A 1 30.20 21.75 -15.90
C MET A 1 31.19 22.80 -16.35
N LYS A 2 32.45 22.70 -15.94
CA LYS A 2 33.50 23.51 -16.53
C LYS A 2 33.83 22.87 -17.86
N ARG A 3 33.56 23.58 -18.95
CA ARG A 3 34.01 23.19 -20.29
C ARG A 3 35.54 23.22 -20.27
N CYS A 4 36.16 22.09 -20.63
CA CYS A 4 37.57 22.10 -20.97
C CYS A 4 37.77 23.15 -22.05
N PRO A 5 38.80 24.02 -21.92
CA PRO A 5 39.15 24.90 -23.02
C PRO A 5 39.45 24.00 -24.21
N VAL A 6 38.83 24.33 -25.34
CA VAL A 6 39.17 23.74 -26.62
C VAL A 6 40.65 24.08 -26.84
N THR A 7 41.53 23.13 -26.56
CA THR A 7 42.92 23.22 -27.02
C THR A 7 42.82 23.28 -28.54
N LEU A 8 43.26 24.40 -29.13
CA LEU A 8 43.46 24.50 -30.55
C LEU A 8 44.17 23.23 -31.00
N GLN A 9 43.51 22.44 -31.83
CA GLN A 9 44.20 21.36 -32.54
C GLN A 9 45.21 22.11 -33.45
N PRO A 10 46.51 21.86 -33.28
CA PRO A 10 47.48 22.42 -34.22
C PRO A 10 47.08 21.91 -35.59
N ASP A 11 47.16 22.81 -36.59
CA ASP A 11 46.79 22.47 -37.96
C ASP A 11 47.63 21.27 -38.40
N ILE A 12 46.97 20.22 -38.89
CA ILE A 12 47.66 18.97 -39.28
C ILE A 12 48.75 19.25 -40.32
N GLU A 13 48.60 20.28 -41.16
CA GLU A 13 49.61 20.71 -42.11
C GLU A 13 50.85 21.27 -41.41
N GLU A 14 50.71 22.02 -40.29
CA GLU A 14 51.83 22.54 -39.51
C GLU A 14 52.60 21.42 -38.81
N LEU A 15 51.91 20.34 -38.39
CA LEU A 15 52.50 19.15 -37.78
C LEU A 15 53.23 18.24 -38.80
N LEU A 16 52.94 18.42 -40.10
CA LEU A 16 53.57 17.61 -41.17
C LEU A 16 54.70 18.35 -41.89
N ASP A 17 55.01 19.61 -41.51
CA ASP A 17 56.13 20.31 -42.07
C ASP A 17 57.44 19.85 -41.44
N TRP A 18 58.05 18.86 -42.06
CA TRP A 18 59.29 18.24 -41.63
C TRP A 18 60.50 19.20 -41.59
N ASN A 19 60.39 20.38 -42.18
CA ASN A 19 61.44 21.39 -42.18
C ASN A 19 61.47 22.18 -40.85
N ASN A 20 60.41 22.06 -40.04
CA ASN A 20 60.30 22.81 -38.82
C ASN A 20 60.82 22.03 -37.60
N TYR A 21 61.25 20.76 -37.79
CA TYR A 21 61.82 19.94 -36.72
C TYR A 21 63.35 20.04 -36.73
N SER A 22 63.92 20.34 -35.58
CA SER A 22 65.34 20.28 -35.31
C SER A 22 65.79 18.85 -34.97
N ALA A 23 67.06 18.53 -35.17
CA ALA A 23 67.59 17.24 -34.72
C ALA A 23 67.41 17.03 -33.22
N ASP A 24 67.36 18.11 -32.44
CA ASP A 24 67.16 18.04 -30.98
C ASP A 24 65.72 17.64 -30.59
N ASP A 25 64.73 17.77 -31.47
CA ASP A 25 63.36 17.37 -31.24
C ASP A 25 63.19 15.83 -31.21
N PHE A 26 64.16 15.12 -31.78
CA PHE A 26 64.20 13.67 -31.80
C PHE A 26 65.11 13.06 -30.73
N ASP A 27 65.72 13.90 -29.88
CA ASP A 27 66.47 13.42 -28.73
C ASP A 27 65.57 12.78 -27.69
N SER A 28 66.11 11.78 -27.00
CA SER A 28 65.32 11.11 -25.98
C SER A 28 64.94 12.06 -24.83
N ALA A 29 63.65 12.23 -24.62
CA ALA A 29 63.10 13.09 -23.59
C ALA A 29 63.84 12.96 -22.25
N SER A 30 64.12 14.07 -21.61
CA SER A 30 64.81 14.12 -20.31
C SER A 30 63.99 13.38 -19.22
N GLN A 31 64.66 12.95 -18.18
CA GLN A 31 64.01 12.23 -17.05
C GLN A 31 62.92 13.09 -16.38
N THR A 32 63.00 14.38 -16.47
CA THR A 32 62.02 15.33 -15.94
C THR A 32 60.77 15.38 -16.82
N GLU A 33 60.94 15.46 -18.13
CA GLU A 33 59.84 15.44 -19.10
C GLU A 33 59.10 14.07 -19.08
N LYS A 34 59.87 12.96 -18.95
CA LYS A 34 59.27 11.63 -18.81
C LYS A 34 58.41 11.51 -17.54
N LYS A 35 58.77 12.17 -16.45
CA LYS A 35 58.00 12.21 -15.21
C LYS A 35 56.71 13.02 -15.36
N ASP A 36 56.69 14.07 -16.13
CA ASP A 36 55.50 14.89 -16.37
C ASP A 36 54.47 14.14 -17.24
N PHE A 37 54.93 13.29 -18.17
CA PHE A 37 54.05 12.43 -18.96
C PHE A 37 53.52 11.23 -18.21
N ILE A 38 54.27 10.72 -17.24
CA ILE A 38 53.83 9.60 -16.38
C ILE A 38 53.01 10.17 -15.24
N GLN A 39 51.73 10.47 -15.49
CA GLN A 39 50.79 10.63 -14.40
C GLN A 39 50.62 9.24 -13.71
N GLU A 40 51.37 9.04 -12.65
CA GLU A 40 51.16 7.92 -11.75
C GLU A 40 49.75 8.04 -11.15
N ARG A 41 48.74 7.44 -11.83
CA ARG A 41 47.43 7.26 -11.21
C ARG A 41 47.63 6.25 -10.09
N GLN A 42 47.46 6.73 -8.84
CA GLN A 42 47.42 5.81 -7.71
C GLN A 42 46.42 4.69 -8.00
N SER A 43 46.88 3.47 -7.91
CA SER A 43 46.04 2.28 -8.10
C SER A 43 44.94 2.27 -7.05
N VAL A 44 43.73 2.65 -7.46
CA VAL A 44 42.56 2.65 -6.56
C VAL A 44 41.89 1.30 -6.73
N SER A 45 41.59 0.63 -5.64
CA SER A 45 40.80 -0.61 -5.68
C SER A 45 39.52 -0.39 -6.49
N TYR A 46 39.20 -1.34 -7.38
CA TYR A 46 38.00 -1.30 -8.25
C TYR A 46 36.74 -0.92 -7.49
N TRP A 47 36.51 -1.49 -6.32
CA TRP A 47 35.38 -1.23 -5.44
C TRP A 47 35.34 0.22 -4.94
N LYS A 48 36.49 0.79 -4.62
CA LYS A 48 36.59 2.18 -4.14
C LYS A 48 36.28 3.18 -5.25
N ASP A 49 36.71 2.92 -6.49
CA ASP A 49 36.42 3.78 -7.62
C ASP A 49 34.94 3.65 -8.03
N ALA A 50 34.40 2.44 -8.07
CA ALA A 50 32.99 2.21 -8.33
C ALA A 50 32.09 2.95 -7.32
N TRP A 51 32.41 2.86 -6.02
CA TRP A 51 31.71 3.57 -4.96
C TRP A 51 31.81 5.08 -5.08
N ARG A 52 33.00 5.59 -5.45
CA ARG A 52 33.20 7.03 -5.70
C ARG A 52 32.33 7.54 -6.85
N ARG A 53 32.23 6.77 -7.95
CA ARG A 53 31.39 7.09 -9.12
C ARG A 53 29.91 7.03 -8.75
N LEU A 54 29.50 6.01 -8.01
CA LEU A 54 28.13 5.86 -7.53
C LEU A 54 27.68 7.07 -6.71
N LYS A 55 28.52 7.50 -5.76
CA LYS A 55 28.23 8.69 -4.90
C LYS A 55 28.10 10.00 -5.69
N LYS A 56 28.74 10.11 -6.84
CA LYS A 56 28.61 11.31 -7.69
C LYS A 56 27.28 11.39 -8.43
N ASN A 57 26.62 10.25 -8.62
CA ASN A 57 25.35 10.17 -9.31
C ASN A 57 24.21 10.14 -8.27
N VAL A 58 23.51 11.28 -8.11
CA VAL A 58 22.41 11.42 -7.14
C VAL A 58 21.28 10.43 -7.43
N VAL A 59 20.95 10.19 -8.70
CA VAL A 59 19.90 9.24 -9.09
C VAL A 59 20.24 7.81 -8.65
N ALA A 60 21.50 7.41 -8.86
CA ALA A 60 21.97 6.09 -8.44
C ALA A 60 21.98 5.93 -6.90
N MET A 61 22.29 7.00 -6.17
CA MET A 61 22.24 6.97 -4.70
C MET A 61 20.81 6.86 -4.17
N VAL A 62 19.86 7.56 -4.78
CA VAL A 62 18.43 7.42 -4.44
C VAL A 62 17.94 6.01 -4.75
N ALA A 63 18.26 5.48 -5.93
CA ALA A 63 17.90 4.11 -6.30
C ALA A 63 18.47 3.07 -5.33
N LEU A 64 19.73 3.23 -4.92
CA LEU A 64 20.36 2.37 -3.90
C LEU A 64 19.62 2.45 -2.57
N GLY A 65 19.23 3.66 -2.13
CA GLY A 65 18.45 3.88 -0.91
C GLY A 65 17.10 3.15 -0.97
N VAL A 66 16.39 3.24 -2.09
CA VAL A 66 15.12 2.53 -2.31
C VAL A 66 15.32 1.00 -2.24
N ILE A 67 16.36 0.48 -2.87
CA ILE A 67 16.65 -0.97 -2.82
C ILE A 67 16.92 -1.42 -1.39
N ILE A 68 17.75 -0.69 -0.63
CA ILE A 68 18.03 -1.00 0.77
C ILE A 68 16.73 -0.97 1.60
N PHE A 69 15.90 0.04 1.40
CA PHE A 69 14.59 0.14 2.06
C PHE A 69 13.72 -1.08 1.75
N LEU A 70 13.62 -1.49 0.49
CA LEU A 70 12.83 -2.65 0.08
C LEU A 70 13.36 -3.96 0.69
N VAL A 71 14.68 -4.12 0.76
CA VAL A 71 15.29 -5.28 1.44
C VAL A 71 14.94 -5.30 2.92
N LEU A 72 15.10 -4.17 3.61
CA LEU A 72 14.74 -4.07 5.03
C LEU A 72 13.24 -4.30 5.24
N PHE A 73 12.39 -3.72 4.40
CA PHE A 73 10.95 -3.90 4.44
C PHE A 73 10.55 -5.38 4.27
N ALA A 74 11.16 -6.08 3.31
CA ALA A 74 10.86 -7.48 3.05
C ALA A 74 11.36 -8.42 4.16
N PHE A 75 12.56 -8.21 4.67
CA PHE A 75 13.20 -9.16 5.59
C PHE A 75 12.99 -8.81 7.06
N VAL A 76 12.99 -7.53 7.41
CA VAL A 76 12.83 -7.05 8.80
C VAL A 76 11.37 -6.72 9.12
N GLY A 77 10.62 -6.20 8.14
CA GLY A 77 9.22 -5.78 8.30
C GLY A 77 8.32 -6.79 8.99
N PRO A 78 8.31 -8.07 8.58
CA PRO A 78 7.44 -9.08 9.21
C PRO A 78 7.71 -9.37 10.69
N TYR A 79 8.88 -8.99 11.20
CA TYR A 79 9.19 -9.12 12.62
C TYR A 79 8.66 -7.93 13.46
N LEU A 80 8.35 -6.81 12.79
CA LEU A 80 7.82 -5.61 13.45
C LEU A 80 6.29 -5.65 13.58
N VAL A 81 5.62 -6.45 12.76
CA VAL A 81 4.15 -6.58 12.73
C VAL A 81 3.75 -7.85 13.49
N PRO A 82 2.80 -7.78 14.44
CA PRO A 82 2.43 -8.95 15.27
C PRO A 82 1.56 -9.98 14.53
N TYR A 83 1.21 -9.72 13.28
CA TYR A 83 0.38 -10.63 12.47
C TYR A 83 1.23 -11.64 11.71
N GLY A 84 0.78 -12.92 11.71
CA GLY A 84 1.39 -13.97 10.91
C GLY A 84 0.90 -13.96 9.46
N TYR A 85 1.68 -14.58 8.55
CA TYR A 85 1.32 -14.70 7.13
C TYR A 85 -0.02 -15.43 6.90
N ASP A 86 -0.27 -16.50 7.67
CA ASP A 86 -1.46 -17.35 7.57
C ASP A 86 -2.47 -17.09 8.69
N GLN A 87 -2.32 -16.00 9.42
CA GLN A 87 -3.23 -15.68 10.52
C GLN A 87 -4.55 -15.15 9.96
N PHE A 88 -5.63 -15.85 10.31
CA PHE A 88 -7.01 -15.47 9.99
C PHE A 88 -7.61 -14.70 11.17
N ASN A 89 -7.99 -13.45 10.93
CA ASN A 89 -8.72 -12.66 11.93
C ASN A 89 -10.21 -12.65 11.58
N LYS A 90 -10.99 -13.47 12.30
CA LYS A 90 -12.45 -13.49 12.15
C LYS A 90 -13.02 -12.14 12.58
N GLY A 91 -13.92 -11.59 11.76
CA GLY A 91 -14.50 -10.26 12.01
C GLY A 91 -13.67 -9.09 11.47
N ALA A 92 -12.51 -9.37 10.87
CA ALA A 92 -11.67 -8.39 10.20
C ALA A 92 -11.60 -8.62 8.68
N GLU A 93 -12.64 -9.20 8.09
CA GLU A 93 -12.68 -9.54 6.65
C GLU A 93 -12.95 -8.28 5.81
N ASN A 94 -12.22 -8.13 4.70
CA ASN A 94 -12.34 -6.99 3.78
C ASN A 94 -12.23 -5.61 4.45
N LEU A 95 -11.41 -5.48 5.47
CA LEU A 95 -11.17 -4.22 6.16
C LEU A 95 -10.44 -3.24 5.23
N HIS A 96 -11.01 -2.06 5.08
CA HIS A 96 -10.33 -0.97 4.39
C HIS A 96 -9.17 -0.41 5.25
N PRO A 97 -8.15 0.22 4.63
CA PRO A 97 -7.03 0.84 5.35
C PRO A 97 -7.43 2.14 6.08
N ILE A 98 -8.70 2.29 6.38
CA ILE A 98 -9.29 3.39 7.14
C ILE A 98 -10.30 2.81 8.12
N HIS A 99 -10.46 3.45 9.25
CA HIS A 99 -11.49 3.08 10.22
C HIS A 99 -12.26 4.31 10.71
N TYR A 100 -13.38 4.05 11.37
CA TYR A 100 -14.17 5.02 12.10
C TYR A 100 -14.12 4.68 13.59
N THR A 101 -14.30 5.65 14.46
CA THR A 101 -14.35 5.38 15.89
C THR A 101 -15.57 4.52 16.25
N LEU A 102 -15.50 3.83 17.38
CA LEU A 102 -16.62 3.00 17.84
C LEU A 102 -17.88 3.83 18.09
N GLU A 103 -17.72 5.03 18.64
CA GLU A 103 -18.81 5.98 18.86
C GLU A 103 -19.43 6.45 17.55
N ASP A 104 -18.62 6.71 16.55
CA ASP A 104 -19.11 7.17 15.23
C ASP A 104 -19.83 6.06 14.47
N THR A 105 -19.39 4.80 14.59
CA THR A 105 -20.12 3.65 14.03
C THR A 105 -21.45 3.46 14.72
N GLN A 106 -21.50 3.53 16.06
CA GLN A 106 -22.75 3.44 16.81
C GLN A 106 -23.73 4.56 16.47
N LYS A 107 -23.26 5.80 16.31
CA LYS A 107 -24.09 6.93 15.87
C LYS A 107 -24.67 6.69 14.47
N LEU A 108 -23.83 6.20 13.55
CA LEU A 108 -24.25 5.89 12.19
C LEU A 108 -25.31 4.77 12.17
N ASP A 109 -25.09 3.70 12.93
CA ASP A 109 -26.00 2.57 13.01
C ASP A 109 -27.33 2.96 13.67
N ALA A 110 -27.29 3.81 14.71
CA ALA A 110 -28.48 4.34 15.35
C ALA A 110 -29.31 5.22 14.40
N GLU A 111 -28.66 6.08 13.62
CA GLU A 111 -29.33 6.93 12.65
C GLU A 111 -29.93 6.11 11.49
N LEU A 112 -29.18 5.10 11.00
CA LEU A 112 -29.69 4.17 9.99
C LEU A 112 -30.88 3.37 10.51
N ALA A 113 -30.83 2.90 11.76
CA ALA A 113 -31.96 2.22 12.39
C ALA A 113 -33.18 3.13 12.56
N ALA A 114 -32.97 4.40 12.96
CA ALA A 114 -34.03 5.38 13.07
C ALA A 114 -34.69 5.70 11.72
N ARG A 115 -33.90 5.86 10.66
CA ARG A 115 -34.42 6.08 9.30
C ARG A 115 -35.14 4.86 8.76
N ASN A 116 -34.65 3.65 9.05
CA ASN A 116 -35.32 2.41 8.68
C ASN A 116 -36.65 2.21 9.41
N SER A 117 -36.73 2.55 10.67
CA SER A 117 -37.98 2.51 11.44
C SER A 117 -38.98 3.58 10.99
N ALA A 118 -38.48 4.79 10.65
CA ALA A 118 -39.29 5.87 10.09
C ALA A 118 -39.79 5.55 8.66
N GLY A 119 -39.03 4.73 7.89
CA GLY A 119 -39.42 4.26 6.55
C GLY A 119 -40.50 3.17 6.52
N GLY A 120 -41.08 2.78 7.64
CA GLY A 120 -42.27 1.94 7.73
C GLY A 120 -42.08 0.45 7.41
N THR A 121 -40.85 -0.06 7.47
CA THR A 121 -40.62 -1.52 7.39
C THR A 121 -40.86 -2.17 8.75
N LYS A 122 -42.12 -2.54 9.00
CA LYS A 122 -42.46 -3.37 10.16
C LYS A 122 -41.70 -4.69 10.10
N SER A 123 -41.16 -5.15 11.24
CA SER A 123 -40.54 -6.47 11.34
C SER A 123 -41.51 -7.54 10.88
N ALA A 124 -40.97 -8.65 10.32
CA ALA A 124 -41.83 -9.78 9.92
C ALA A 124 -42.66 -10.30 11.11
N GLU A 125 -42.13 -10.23 12.30
CA GLU A 125 -42.81 -10.63 13.54
C GLU A 125 -43.96 -9.67 13.92
N GLU A 126 -43.74 -8.36 13.77
CA GLU A 126 -44.79 -7.36 13.98
C GLU A 126 -45.92 -7.46 12.96
N MET A 127 -45.61 -7.76 11.70
CA MET A 127 -46.60 -7.97 10.66
C MET A 127 -47.40 -9.25 10.87
N ILE A 128 -46.78 -10.29 11.44
CA ILE A 128 -47.48 -11.53 11.81
C ILE A 128 -48.39 -11.30 13.03
N ALA A 129 -47.90 -10.64 14.04
CA ALA A 129 -48.66 -10.32 15.25
C ALA A 129 -49.87 -9.42 14.94
N GLU A 130 -49.71 -8.43 14.05
CA GLU A 130 -50.81 -7.56 13.59
C GLU A 130 -51.87 -8.36 12.79
N ALA A 131 -51.40 -9.27 11.90
CA ALA A 131 -52.28 -10.14 11.13
C ALA A 131 -53.00 -11.19 12.00
N GLU A 132 -52.34 -11.71 13.04
CA GLU A 132 -52.94 -12.61 14.05
C GLU A 132 -54.03 -11.89 14.87
N ALA A 133 -53.74 -10.65 15.29
CA ALA A 133 -54.72 -9.82 15.99
C ALA A 133 -55.93 -9.47 15.11
N GLU A 134 -55.72 -9.20 13.85
CA GLU A 134 -56.78 -8.89 12.90
C GLU A 134 -57.65 -10.14 12.56
N ALA A 135 -57.01 -11.31 12.42
CA ALA A 135 -57.70 -12.57 12.22
C ALA A 135 -58.49 -13.00 13.45
N ALA A 136 -57.96 -12.80 14.65
CA ALA A 136 -58.65 -13.06 15.92
C ALA A 136 -59.91 -12.15 16.06
N ALA A 137 -59.83 -10.91 15.60
CA ALA A 137 -60.98 -9.99 15.63
C ALA A 137 -62.05 -10.39 14.64
N LYS A 138 -61.73 -11.12 13.56
CA LYS A 138 -62.66 -11.62 12.54
C LYS A 138 -63.10 -13.06 12.81
N GLY A 139 -62.57 -13.72 13.82
CA GLY A 139 -62.94 -15.10 14.18
C GLY A 139 -62.36 -16.16 13.24
N GLU A 140 -61.43 -15.82 12.40
CA GLU A 140 -60.74 -16.71 11.47
C GLU A 140 -59.33 -17.04 11.99
N LYS A 141 -58.95 -18.31 11.88
CA LYS A 141 -57.57 -18.74 12.22
C LYS A 141 -56.69 -18.60 11.00
N LEU A 142 -55.57 -17.89 11.17
CA LEU A 142 -54.55 -17.78 10.13
C LEU A 142 -54.09 -19.18 9.71
N THR A 143 -54.12 -19.43 8.41
CA THR A 143 -53.60 -20.68 7.85
C THR A 143 -52.10 -20.57 7.69
N SER A 144 -51.38 -21.69 7.79
CA SER A 144 -49.93 -21.76 7.59
C SER A 144 -49.45 -21.12 6.25
N VAL A 145 -50.33 -21.12 5.25
CA VAL A 145 -50.12 -20.49 3.93
C VAL A 145 -50.16 -18.97 4.03
N ASP A 146 -50.99 -18.41 4.89
CA ASP A 146 -51.09 -16.94 5.04
C ASP A 146 -49.88 -16.41 5.85
N ILE A 147 -49.40 -17.14 6.85
CA ILE A 147 -48.15 -16.83 7.57
C ILE A 147 -46.96 -16.88 6.61
N ALA A 148 -46.94 -17.88 5.69
CA ALA A 148 -45.89 -17.95 4.66
C ALA A 148 -45.92 -16.77 3.69
N LYS A 149 -47.10 -16.30 3.27
CA LYS A 149 -47.27 -15.11 2.45
C LYS A 149 -46.85 -13.84 3.14
N ILE A 150 -47.14 -13.67 4.43
CA ILE A 150 -46.73 -12.53 5.25
C ILE A 150 -45.21 -12.52 5.39
N LYS A 151 -44.58 -13.66 5.70
CA LYS A 151 -43.13 -13.80 5.73
C LYS A 151 -42.46 -13.48 4.39
N ALA A 152 -43.07 -13.92 3.26
CA ALA A 152 -42.56 -13.60 1.95
C ALA A 152 -42.68 -12.10 1.64
N LYS A 153 -43.82 -11.45 1.98
CA LYS A 153 -43.98 -10.01 1.86
C LYS A 153 -43.02 -9.22 2.70
N ALA A 154 -42.83 -9.63 3.95
CA ALA A 154 -41.85 -9.01 4.87
C ALA A 154 -40.42 -9.13 4.35
N LYS A 155 -40.07 -10.29 3.78
CA LYS A 155 -38.74 -10.52 3.17
C LYS A 155 -38.52 -9.63 1.94
N VAL A 156 -39.53 -9.49 1.09
CA VAL A 156 -39.48 -8.59 -0.08
C VAL A 156 -39.42 -7.12 0.35
N ALA A 157 -40.20 -6.74 1.36
CA ALA A 157 -40.15 -5.39 1.93
C ALA A 157 -38.77 -5.07 2.54
N ALA A 158 -38.21 -6.03 3.29
CA ALA A 158 -36.85 -5.89 3.84
C ALA A 158 -35.78 -5.81 2.74
N GLN A 159 -35.89 -6.61 1.66
CA GLN A 159 -34.99 -6.50 0.50
C GLN A 159 -35.12 -5.18 -0.25
N ASN A 160 -36.34 -4.66 -0.38
CA ASN A 160 -36.57 -3.37 -1.02
C ASN A 160 -36.07 -2.23 -0.13
N ALA A 161 -36.23 -2.31 1.20
CA ALA A 161 -35.68 -1.37 2.14
C ALA A 161 -34.14 -1.41 2.17
N GLN A 162 -33.53 -2.60 2.06
CA GLN A 162 -32.09 -2.72 1.89
C GLN A 162 -31.60 -2.08 0.59
N LYS A 163 -32.33 -2.24 -0.53
CA LYS A 163 -32.01 -1.56 -1.80
C LYS A 163 -32.19 -0.06 -1.72
N GLN A 164 -33.20 0.44 -1.06
CA GLN A 164 -33.39 1.88 -0.80
C GLN A 164 -32.34 2.43 0.14
N ASN A 165 -31.84 1.64 1.08
CA ASN A 165 -30.73 2.02 1.97
C ASN A 165 -29.37 1.99 1.26
N GLU A 166 -29.18 1.18 0.22
CA GLU A 166 -28.04 1.30 -0.69
C GLU A 166 -28.09 2.63 -1.49
N GLU A 167 -29.27 3.19 -1.74
CA GLU A 167 -29.44 4.53 -2.34
C GLU A 167 -29.27 5.67 -1.34
N VAL A 168 -29.43 5.45 -0.03
CA VAL A 168 -28.99 6.44 0.95
C VAL A 168 -27.48 6.45 0.93
N ASP A 169 -26.90 7.45 0.28
CA ASP A 169 -25.45 7.62 0.24
C ASP A 169 -24.90 7.72 1.67
N VAL A 170 -24.44 6.57 2.16
CA VAL A 170 -23.85 6.43 3.50
C VAL A 170 -22.71 7.44 3.70
N ASN A 171 -22.10 7.90 2.61
CA ASN A 171 -21.05 8.90 2.65
C ASN A 171 -21.62 10.31 2.93
N SER A 172 -22.81 10.62 2.38
CA SER A 172 -23.49 11.89 2.69
C SER A 172 -23.94 11.92 4.15
N LEU A 173 -24.46 10.81 4.66
CA LEU A 173 -24.88 10.67 6.04
C LEU A 173 -23.69 10.79 7.02
N ARG A 174 -22.57 10.17 6.71
CA ARG A 174 -21.33 10.34 7.49
C ARG A 174 -20.85 11.78 7.52
N LYS A 175 -21.00 12.49 6.39
CA LYS A 175 -20.64 13.92 6.30
C LYS A 175 -21.58 14.79 7.11
N GLU A 176 -22.88 14.47 7.09
CA GLU A 176 -23.92 15.16 7.88
C GLU A 176 -23.68 14.97 9.39
N LEU A 177 -23.34 13.75 9.81
CA LEU A 177 -23.01 13.42 11.19
C LEU A 177 -21.62 13.91 11.63
N GLY A 178 -20.81 14.47 10.72
CA GLY A 178 -19.46 14.96 11.02
C GLY A 178 -18.45 13.84 11.32
N ILE A 179 -18.71 12.62 10.90
CA ILE A 179 -17.87 11.44 11.12
C ILE A 179 -16.56 11.57 10.36
N LYS A 180 -15.44 11.50 11.07
CA LYS A 180 -14.10 11.62 10.49
C LYS A 180 -13.49 10.26 10.18
N LYS A 181 -12.82 10.18 9.04
CA LYS A 181 -12.03 9.02 8.65
C LYS A 181 -10.69 9.04 9.37
N HIS A 182 -10.31 7.94 10.00
CA HIS A 182 -9.00 7.73 10.60
C HIS A 182 -8.17 6.78 9.74
N LEU A 183 -6.85 7.06 9.64
CA LEU A 183 -5.91 6.20 8.93
C LEU A 183 -5.71 4.88 9.69
N PHE A 184 -5.39 3.84 8.93
CA PHE A 184 -5.15 2.47 9.39
C PHE A 184 -6.43 1.77 9.88
N GLY A 185 -6.68 0.59 9.29
CA GLY A 185 -7.90 -0.18 9.58
C GLY A 185 -7.86 -0.85 10.95
N TYR A 186 -9.02 -0.90 11.60
CA TYR A 186 -9.29 -1.73 12.78
C TYR A 186 -10.63 -2.39 12.60
N SER A 187 -10.76 -3.64 13.04
CA SER A 187 -12.07 -4.30 13.15
C SER A 187 -12.83 -3.76 14.36
N THR A 188 -14.15 -4.03 14.41
CA THR A 188 -14.99 -3.62 15.54
C THR A 188 -14.48 -4.24 16.86
N ASP A 189 -14.09 -5.51 16.84
CA ASP A 189 -13.55 -6.22 18.01
C ASP A 189 -12.20 -5.63 18.45
N GLU A 190 -11.36 -5.25 17.50
CA GLU A 190 -10.07 -4.59 17.76
C GLU A 190 -10.25 -3.20 18.36
N LEU A 191 -11.25 -2.45 17.91
CA LEU A 191 -11.61 -1.16 18.50
C LEU A 191 -12.10 -1.31 19.92
N GLN A 192 -12.90 -2.35 20.22
CA GLN A 192 -13.34 -2.66 21.60
C GLN A 192 -12.16 -3.03 22.49
N ARG A 193 -11.24 -3.89 22.02
CA ARG A 193 -10.02 -4.25 22.75
C ARG A 193 -9.13 -3.03 23.00
N LYS A 194 -9.01 -2.15 22.01
CA LYS A 194 -8.29 -0.88 22.15
C LYS A 194 -8.96 0.06 23.17
N ALA A 195 -10.29 0.12 23.20
CA ALA A 195 -11.04 0.88 24.21
C ALA A 195 -10.83 0.31 25.63
N ASN A 196 -10.63 -1.01 25.76
CA ASN A 196 -10.30 -1.68 27.00
C ASN A 196 -8.83 -1.51 27.43
N GLY A 197 -8.02 -0.74 26.66
CA GLY A 197 -6.61 -0.45 26.96
C GLY A 197 -5.61 -1.47 26.42
N GLU A 198 -6.02 -2.41 25.58
CA GLU A 198 -5.10 -3.36 24.93
C GLU A 198 -4.34 -2.67 23.79
N LYS A 199 -3.07 -3.05 23.63
CA LYS A 199 -2.25 -2.61 22.49
C LYS A 199 -2.60 -3.45 21.27
N VAL A 200 -3.41 -2.91 20.38
CA VAL A 200 -3.75 -3.56 19.11
C VAL A 200 -2.99 -2.87 17.98
N PHE A 201 -2.32 -3.65 17.14
CA PHE A 201 -1.62 -3.11 15.97
C PHE A 201 -2.64 -2.89 14.84
N PRO A 202 -2.62 -1.75 14.15
CA PRO A 202 -3.57 -1.47 13.08
C PRO A 202 -3.23 -2.23 11.79
N HIS A 203 -4.24 -2.55 11.00
CA HIS A 203 -4.10 -3.05 9.64
C HIS A 203 -3.81 -1.90 8.68
N VAL A 204 -2.53 -1.63 8.42
CA VAL A 204 -2.07 -0.45 7.66
C VAL A 204 -2.62 -0.43 6.24
N PHE A 205 -2.65 -1.57 5.55
CA PHE A 205 -3.22 -1.72 4.21
C PHE A 205 -4.58 -2.43 4.20
N GLY A 206 -5.14 -2.64 5.39
CA GLY A 206 -6.37 -3.40 5.53
C GLY A 206 -6.15 -4.91 5.45
N THR A 207 -7.24 -5.65 5.26
CA THR A 207 -7.26 -7.11 5.22
C THR A 207 -7.93 -7.63 3.96
N ASP A 208 -7.65 -8.87 3.61
CA ASP A 208 -8.30 -9.57 2.51
C ASP A 208 -9.65 -10.20 2.92
N MET A 209 -10.29 -10.93 1.98
CA MET A 209 -11.55 -11.64 2.22
C MET A 209 -11.49 -12.70 3.32
N TYR A 210 -10.30 -13.10 3.76
CA TYR A 210 -10.07 -14.06 4.83
C TYR A 210 -9.63 -13.40 6.14
N GLY A 211 -9.64 -12.08 6.23
CA GLY A 211 -9.18 -11.34 7.39
C GLY A 211 -7.65 -11.36 7.60
N ARG A 212 -6.87 -11.72 6.55
CA ARG A 212 -5.41 -11.73 6.61
C ARG A 212 -4.84 -10.35 6.31
N ASP A 213 -3.83 -9.93 7.05
CA ASP A 213 -3.20 -8.62 6.87
C ASP A 213 -2.48 -8.51 5.52
N ILE A 214 -2.86 -7.50 4.73
CA ILE A 214 -2.29 -7.29 3.39
C ILE A 214 -0.84 -6.81 3.48
N LEU A 215 -0.48 -6.00 4.49
CA LEU A 215 0.89 -5.50 4.67
C LEU A 215 1.87 -6.67 4.85
N VAL A 216 1.54 -7.60 5.73
CA VAL A 216 2.36 -8.80 5.96
C VAL A 216 2.51 -9.63 4.70
N ARG A 217 1.44 -9.82 3.96
CA ARG A 217 1.47 -10.58 2.69
C ARG A 217 2.34 -9.92 1.64
N VAL A 218 2.30 -8.59 1.52
CA VAL A 218 3.18 -7.82 0.63
C VAL A 218 4.65 -8.00 1.03
N MET A 219 4.95 -7.95 2.32
CA MET A 219 6.32 -8.17 2.82
C MET A 219 6.86 -9.57 2.46
N TYR A 220 6.04 -10.62 2.68
CA TYR A 220 6.43 -11.98 2.30
C TYR A 220 6.52 -12.17 0.79
N GLY A 221 5.60 -11.58 0.02
CA GLY A 221 5.67 -11.58 -1.45
C GLY A 221 6.93 -10.90 -1.97
N ALA A 222 7.34 -9.79 -1.36
CA ALA A 222 8.58 -9.10 -1.69
C ALA A 222 9.82 -9.98 -1.43
N ARG A 223 9.86 -10.77 -0.34
CA ARG A 223 10.92 -11.75 -0.10
C ARG A 223 11.09 -12.73 -1.25
N VAL A 224 9.97 -13.34 -1.66
CA VAL A 224 9.98 -14.33 -2.74
C VAL A 224 10.47 -13.70 -4.05
N SER A 225 9.93 -12.54 -4.41
CA SER A 225 10.32 -11.82 -5.63
C SER A 225 11.80 -11.45 -5.63
N MET A 226 12.33 -10.94 -4.51
CA MET A 226 13.74 -10.60 -4.38
C MET A 226 14.63 -11.84 -4.46
N SER A 227 14.26 -12.94 -3.81
CA SER A 227 15.02 -14.18 -3.85
C SER A 227 15.11 -14.73 -5.27
N VAL A 228 14.00 -14.75 -6.00
CA VAL A 228 13.97 -15.17 -7.42
C VAL A 228 14.84 -14.26 -8.28
N GLY A 229 14.75 -12.93 -8.09
CA GLY A 229 15.58 -11.97 -8.83
C GLY A 229 17.08 -12.15 -8.59
N ILE A 230 17.48 -12.38 -7.34
CA ILE A 230 18.87 -12.66 -6.98
C ILE A 230 19.34 -13.97 -7.60
N CYS A 231 18.56 -15.05 -7.50
CA CYS A 231 18.89 -16.33 -8.11
C CYS A 231 19.04 -16.21 -9.64
N ALA A 232 18.12 -15.49 -10.29
CA ALA A 232 18.21 -15.26 -11.73
C ALA A 232 19.47 -14.48 -12.11
N ALA A 233 19.84 -13.46 -11.33
CA ALA A 233 21.06 -12.70 -11.56
C ALA A 233 22.32 -13.57 -11.42
N PHE A 234 22.37 -14.47 -10.44
CA PHE A 234 23.47 -15.41 -10.28
C PHE A 234 23.58 -16.42 -11.43
N LEU A 235 22.45 -16.84 -11.99
CA LEU A 235 22.46 -17.80 -13.11
C LEU A 235 22.94 -17.17 -14.44
N VAL A 236 22.78 -15.86 -14.58
CA VAL A 236 23.18 -15.12 -15.79
C VAL A 236 24.64 -14.65 -15.73
N LEU A 237 25.23 -14.57 -14.55
CA LEU A 237 26.59 -14.09 -14.32
C LEU A 237 27.62 -15.19 -14.53
#